data_e3099d6f1e013a71e58167d0391367ba
#
_entry.id   e3099d6f1e013a71e58167d0391367ba
#
_cell.length_a   1.000
_cell.length_b   1.000
_cell.length_c   1.000
_cell.angle_alpha   90.00
_cell.angle_beta   90.00
_cell.angle_gamma   90.00
#
_symmetry.space_group_name_H-M   'P 1'
#
loop_
_entity.id
_entity.type
_entity.pdbx_description
1 polymer ?
#
loop_
_entity_poly.entity_id
_entity_poly.type
_entity_poly.pdbx_seq_one_letter_code
_entity_poly.pdbx_strand_id
1 'polypeptide(L)'
;MQLFASLINKIGMSWSIRRKLLYLSVVLLAILGVVFYILYPIFKENPTCTDGKQNGNEIGIDCGGVCSNLCESQVHPVSILWQRAFPSAQGLYDVLGYVENQNIDAGIPNLLYKFKIYDEKNVLIAERDGKTFLGPNQSSAIFEGQINVKERTPKRAFLEFEDGYQWVKTDSRFEKISLSVKNKNLINASTTPQLRTTISNDSLINLKNVEVAAVVRDEDENAIAVSKTIIENLPKQSSKEVFFTWLSPFASQFYRVEIIPRVNPFTVSY
;
A
#
# COMPACT_ATOMS: atom_id res chain seq x y z
N MET A 1 12.14 56.11 -17.83
CA MET A 1 12.67 57.37 -17.31
C MET A 1 12.30 58.59 -18.19
N GLN A 2 12.29 58.52 -19.51
CA GLN A 2 11.94 59.65 -20.39
C GLN A 2 10.45 60.09 -20.35
N LEU A 3 9.49 59.18 -20.15
CA LEU A 3 8.07 59.49 -20.00
C LEU A 3 7.76 60.31 -18.72
N PHE A 4 8.42 60.05 -17.62
CA PHE A 4 8.25 60.77 -16.37
C PHE A 4 8.84 62.23 -16.46
N ALA A 5 9.97 62.35 -17.13
CA ALA A 5 10.59 63.64 -17.36
C ALA A 5 9.74 64.59 -18.24
N SER A 6 9.03 64.01 -19.23
CA SER A 6 8.10 64.74 -20.12
C SER A 6 6.85 65.26 -19.40
N LEU A 7 6.29 64.49 -18.46
CA LEU A 7 5.11 64.87 -17.67
C LEU A 7 5.44 66.00 -16.68
N ILE A 8 6.63 65.96 -16.04
CA ILE A 8 7.07 66.95 -15.09
C ILE A 8 7.33 68.31 -15.74
N ASN A 9 7.69 68.32 -17.04
CA ASN A 9 7.98 69.58 -17.76
C ASN A 9 6.71 70.35 -18.18
N LYS A 10 5.52 69.70 -18.21
CA LYS A 10 4.24 70.28 -18.54
C LYS A 10 3.54 71.01 -17.37
N ILE A 11 3.97 70.81 -16.11
CA ILE A 11 3.26 71.31 -14.92
C ILE A 11 3.92 72.58 -14.31
N GLY A 12 4.82 73.27 -14.99
CA GLY A 12 5.36 74.57 -14.53
C GLY A 12 6.00 74.58 -13.08
N MET A 13 6.37 73.40 -12.58
CA MET A 13 6.91 73.28 -11.23
C MET A 13 8.33 73.87 -11.06
N SER A 14 8.54 74.60 -9.98
CA SER A 14 9.84 75.18 -9.64
C SER A 14 10.90 74.06 -9.49
N TRP A 15 12.15 74.37 -9.84
CA TRP A 15 13.28 73.45 -9.77
C TRP A 15 13.46 72.80 -8.40
N SER A 16 13.14 73.51 -7.31
CA SER A 16 13.17 73.00 -5.92
C SER A 16 12.17 71.88 -5.69
N ILE A 17 10.95 72.01 -6.24
CA ILE A 17 9.89 71.00 -6.08
C ILE A 17 10.26 69.72 -6.87
N ARG A 18 10.85 69.85 -8.05
CA ARG A 18 11.31 68.68 -8.85
C ARG A 18 12.33 67.83 -8.11
N ARG A 19 13.31 68.47 -7.46
CA ARG A 19 14.30 67.73 -6.63
C ARG A 19 13.70 67.07 -5.43
N LYS A 20 12.78 67.71 -4.71
CA LYS A 20 12.07 67.12 -3.57
C LYS A 20 11.25 65.86 -4.02
N LEU A 21 10.53 65.95 -5.13
CA LEU A 21 9.78 64.82 -5.69
C LEU A 21 10.69 63.66 -6.11
N LEU A 22 11.86 63.97 -6.70
CA LEU A 22 12.82 62.95 -7.09
C LEU A 22 13.40 62.22 -5.89
N TYR A 23 13.79 62.94 -4.82
CA TYR A 23 14.23 62.30 -3.59
C TYR A 23 13.14 61.52 -2.91
N LEU A 24 11.92 62.03 -2.89
CA LEU A 24 10.77 61.38 -2.30
C LEU A 24 10.40 60.10 -3.06
N SER A 25 10.47 60.09 -4.40
CA SER A 25 10.25 58.90 -5.22
C SER A 25 11.32 57.82 -5.00
N VAL A 26 12.60 58.22 -4.85
CA VAL A 26 13.68 57.27 -4.55
C VAL A 26 13.49 56.62 -3.18
N VAL A 27 13.15 57.45 -2.17
CA VAL A 27 12.85 56.91 -0.82
C VAL A 27 11.65 55.99 -0.84
N LEU A 28 10.57 56.38 -1.53
CA LEU A 28 9.38 55.54 -1.66
C LEU A 28 9.67 54.20 -2.35
N LEU A 29 10.45 54.23 -3.45
CA LEU A 29 10.87 53.00 -4.14
C LEU A 29 11.74 52.11 -3.25
N ALA A 30 12.63 52.68 -2.45
CA ALA A 30 13.42 51.93 -1.49
C ALA A 30 12.54 51.25 -0.42
N ILE A 31 11.57 52.00 0.14
CA ILE A 31 10.61 51.45 1.11
C ILE A 31 9.78 50.33 0.48
N LEU A 32 9.23 50.55 -0.73
CA LEU A 32 8.48 49.52 -1.43
C LEU A 32 9.32 48.26 -1.72
N GLY A 33 10.60 48.43 -2.07
CA GLY A 33 11.55 47.33 -2.25
C GLY A 33 11.76 46.54 -0.97
N VAL A 34 11.94 47.23 0.17
CA VAL A 34 12.07 46.57 1.48
C VAL A 34 10.78 45.85 1.89
N VAL A 35 9.63 46.51 1.73
CA VAL A 35 8.32 45.89 2.02
C VAL A 35 8.09 44.65 1.14
N PHE A 36 8.39 44.74 -0.15
CA PHE A 36 8.31 43.60 -1.07
C PHE A 36 9.24 42.46 -0.64
N TYR A 37 10.46 42.76 -0.27
CA TYR A 37 11.44 41.78 0.20
C TYR A 37 10.97 41.07 1.50
N ILE A 38 10.37 41.80 2.43
CA ILE A 38 9.81 41.21 3.67
C ILE A 38 8.55 40.40 3.41
N LEU A 39 7.67 40.85 2.51
CA LEU A 39 6.40 40.17 2.23
C LEU A 39 6.55 39.02 1.22
N TYR A 40 7.58 39.01 0.39
CA TYR A 40 7.79 37.99 -0.63
C TYR A 40 7.79 36.55 -0.08
N PRO A 41 8.48 36.21 1.03
CA PRO A 41 8.45 34.87 1.59
C PRO A 41 7.06 34.48 2.15
N ILE A 42 6.21 35.46 2.54
CA ILE A 42 4.86 35.21 3.06
C ILE A 42 3.92 34.77 1.91
N PHE A 43 4.14 35.28 0.70
CA PHE A 43 3.35 34.92 -0.48
C PHE A 43 3.91 33.71 -1.25
N LYS A 44 5.12 33.28 -0.91
CA LYS A 44 5.70 32.08 -1.51
C LYS A 44 5.17 30.88 -0.76
N GLU A 45 4.22 30.13 -1.37
CA GLU A 45 3.79 28.84 -0.87
C GLU A 45 5.01 27.91 -0.75
N ASN A 46 5.23 27.34 0.43
CA ASN A 46 6.26 26.33 0.60
C ASN A 46 5.82 25.07 -0.12
N PRO A 47 6.68 24.47 -0.96
CA PRO A 47 6.34 23.22 -1.63
C PRO A 47 6.05 22.13 -0.59
N THR A 48 4.93 21.44 -0.75
CA THR A 48 4.52 20.32 0.09
C THR A 48 4.11 19.15 -0.78
N CYS A 49 4.29 17.93 -0.29
CA CYS A 49 3.92 16.72 -1.01
C CYS A 49 2.41 16.42 -0.99
N THR A 50 1.55 17.44 -0.83
CA THR A 50 0.10 17.30 -0.74
C THR A 50 -0.65 18.56 -1.20
N ASP A 51 -0.01 19.41 -2.02
CA ASP A 51 -0.62 20.67 -2.46
C ASP A 51 -1.22 20.61 -3.86
N GLY A 52 -1.16 19.44 -4.51
CA GLY A 52 -1.69 19.21 -5.84
C GLY A 52 -0.89 19.87 -6.96
N LYS A 53 0.35 20.29 -6.70
CA LYS A 53 1.22 20.97 -7.67
C LYS A 53 2.57 20.27 -7.70
N GLN A 54 3.10 20.06 -8.89
CA GLN A 54 4.49 19.62 -9.03
C GLN A 54 5.43 20.80 -8.76
N ASN A 55 6.06 20.82 -7.58
CA ASN A 55 6.98 21.88 -7.16
C ASN A 55 8.13 21.31 -6.31
N GLY A 56 9.02 22.18 -5.84
CA GLY A 56 10.19 21.75 -5.07
C GLY A 56 11.06 20.76 -5.87
N ASN A 57 11.34 19.60 -5.29
CA ASN A 57 12.13 18.51 -5.89
C ASN A 57 11.29 17.27 -6.19
N GLU A 58 10.02 17.44 -6.52
CA GLU A 58 9.11 16.36 -6.88
C GLU A 58 9.33 15.86 -8.31
N ILE A 59 9.10 14.57 -8.54
CA ILE A 59 9.18 13.95 -9.87
C ILE A 59 7.85 14.06 -10.59
N GLY A 60 6.75 13.97 -9.86
CA GLY A 60 5.38 14.19 -10.34
C GLY A 60 4.60 15.02 -9.32
N ILE A 61 3.31 15.20 -9.54
CA ILE A 61 2.44 15.93 -8.60
C ILE A 61 2.36 15.15 -7.29
N ASP A 62 2.80 15.76 -6.19
CA ASP A 62 2.77 15.20 -4.83
C ASP A 62 3.48 13.83 -4.69
N CYS A 63 4.42 13.52 -5.57
CA CYS A 63 5.12 12.24 -5.53
C CYS A 63 6.57 12.31 -6.02
N GLY A 64 7.39 11.37 -5.53
CA GLY A 64 8.80 11.24 -5.88
C GLY A 64 9.71 12.30 -5.26
N GLY A 65 10.98 12.21 -5.56
CA GLY A 65 11.98 13.13 -5.02
C GLY A 65 12.07 13.09 -3.50
N VAL A 66 11.73 14.19 -2.85
CA VAL A 66 11.73 14.34 -1.37
C VAL A 66 10.48 13.78 -0.71
N CYS A 67 9.45 13.47 -1.48
CA CYS A 67 8.18 12.98 -0.97
C CYS A 67 8.28 11.51 -0.53
N SER A 68 7.53 11.14 0.50
CA SER A 68 7.38 9.75 0.93
C SER A 68 6.57 8.92 -0.07
N ASN A 69 5.65 9.56 -0.80
CA ASN A 69 4.89 8.92 -1.87
C ASN A 69 5.76 8.80 -3.12
N LEU A 70 5.76 7.61 -3.72
CA LEU A 70 6.42 7.37 -5.01
C LEU A 70 5.43 7.57 -6.16
N CYS A 71 5.93 8.07 -7.28
CA CYS A 71 5.14 8.12 -8.50
C CYS A 71 5.04 6.73 -9.14
N GLU A 72 3.95 6.44 -9.84
CA GLU A 72 3.77 5.17 -10.55
C GLU A 72 4.90 4.86 -11.54
N SER A 73 5.53 5.87 -12.12
CA SER A 73 6.67 5.71 -13.02
C SER A 73 7.96 5.22 -12.33
N GLN A 74 8.00 5.20 -11.01
CA GLN A 74 9.17 4.79 -10.21
C GLN A 74 9.06 3.38 -9.67
N VAL A 75 7.93 2.72 -9.84
CA VAL A 75 7.62 1.42 -9.24
C VAL A 75 7.12 0.42 -10.27
N HIS A 76 7.32 -0.85 -9.99
CA HIS A 76 6.66 -1.93 -10.71
C HIS A 76 5.25 -2.13 -10.16
N PRO A 77 4.23 -2.32 -11.02
CA PRO A 77 2.88 -2.61 -10.56
C PRO A 77 2.81 -3.92 -9.79
N VAL A 78 1.80 -4.07 -8.95
CA VAL A 78 1.54 -5.33 -8.24
C VAL A 78 1.24 -6.44 -9.24
N SER A 79 1.96 -7.56 -9.13
CA SER A 79 1.74 -8.73 -9.96
C SER A 79 0.80 -9.72 -9.28
N ILE A 80 -0.27 -10.13 -9.95
CA ILE A 80 -1.13 -11.23 -9.50
C ILE A 80 -0.58 -12.51 -10.13
N LEU A 81 0.04 -13.36 -9.31
CA LEU A 81 0.66 -14.60 -9.78
C LEU A 81 -0.40 -15.66 -10.09
N TRP A 82 -1.38 -15.81 -9.21
CA TRP A 82 -2.56 -16.65 -9.40
C TRP A 82 -3.69 -16.27 -8.45
N GLN A 83 -4.91 -16.69 -8.78
CA GLN A 83 -6.10 -16.46 -7.99
C GLN A 83 -7.10 -17.61 -8.20
N ARG A 84 -7.74 -18.08 -7.12
CA ARG A 84 -8.63 -19.24 -7.17
C ARG A 84 -9.63 -19.23 -6.02
N ALA A 85 -10.81 -19.83 -6.28
CA ALA A 85 -11.80 -20.17 -5.27
C ALA A 85 -11.68 -21.65 -4.88
N PHE A 86 -11.84 -21.93 -3.57
CA PHE A 86 -11.72 -23.25 -2.97
C PHE A 86 -13.00 -23.57 -2.20
N PRO A 87 -13.57 -24.78 -2.32
CA PRO A 87 -14.72 -25.17 -1.52
C PRO A 87 -14.30 -25.23 -0.03
N SER A 88 -15.08 -24.60 0.82
CA SER A 88 -14.85 -24.55 2.27
C SER A 88 -15.91 -25.36 3.03
N ALA A 89 -17.18 -25.16 2.70
CA ALA A 89 -18.34 -25.94 3.17
C ALA A 89 -19.43 -25.91 2.11
N GLN A 90 -20.56 -26.55 2.37
CA GLN A 90 -21.68 -26.55 1.43
C GLN A 90 -22.14 -25.14 1.11
N GLY A 91 -22.04 -24.74 -0.16
CA GLY A 91 -22.38 -23.39 -0.64
C GLY A 91 -21.45 -22.26 -0.19
N LEU A 92 -20.36 -22.59 0.53
CA LEU A 92 -19.37 -21.64 0.99
C LEU A 92 -18.01 -21.91 0.32
N TYR A 93 -17.37 -20.85 -0.08
CA TYR A 93 -16.05 -20.88 -0.72
C TYR A 93 -15.10 -19.89 -0.08
N ASP A 94 -13.85 -20.29 -0.01
CA ASP A 94 -12.73 -19.42 0.30
C ASP A 94 -12.06 -18.99 -1.00
N VAL A 95 -11.56 -17.77 -1.08
CA VAL A 95 -10.80 -17.29 -2.23
C VAL A 95 -9.43 -16.79 -1.78
N LEU A 96 -8.45 -17.04 -2.63
CA LEU A 96 -7.10 -16.53 -2.41
C LEU A 96 -6.55 -15.98 -3.73
N GLY A 97 -5.98 -14.76 -3.62
CA GLY A 97 -5.11 -14.17 -4.62
C GLY A 97 -3.67 -14.16 -4.11
N TYR A 98 -2.76 -14.76 -4.86
CA TYR A 98 -1.34 -14.76 -4.55
C TYR A 98 -0.68 -13.67 -5.38
N VAL A 99 -0.14 -12.68 -4.71
CA VAL A 99 0.35 -11.46 -5.34
C VAL A 99 1.80 -11.21 -4.97
N GLU A 100 2.51 -10.46 -5.80
CA GLU A 100 3.90 -10.12 -5.59
C GLU A 100 4.12 -8.62 -5.74
N ASN A 101 4.85 -8.04 -4.80
CA ASN A 101 5.45 -6.74 -4.91
C ASN A 101 6.95 -6.89 -5.13
N GLN A 102 7.42 -6.59 -6.33
CA GLN A 102 8.83 -6.71 -6.74
C GLN A 102 9.67 -5.47 -6.33
N ASN A 103 9.04 -4.43 -5.81
CA ASN A 103 9.76 -3.22 -5.43
C ASN A 103 10.48 -3.43 -4.10
N ILE A 104 11.79 -3.21 -4.09
CA ILE A 104 12.66 -3.47 -2.93
C ILE A 104 12.45 -2.43 -1.83
N ASP A 105 12.18 -1.19 -2.20
CA ASP A 105 12.10 -0.02 -1.33
C ASP A 105 10.73 0.67 -1.35
N ALA A 106 9.71 -0.01 -1.87
CA ALA A 106 8.36 0.52 -1.97
C ALA A 106 7.30 -0.49 -1.53
N GLY A 107 6.27 0.01 -0.85
CA GLY A 107 5.12 -0.78 -0.45
C GLY A 107 3.83 0.02 -0.46
N ILE A 108 2.71 -0.64 -0.24
CA ILE A 108 1.38 -0.05 -0.25
C ILE A 108 0.74 -0.26 1.13
N PRO A 109 0.55 0.81 1.94
CA PRO A 109 -0.05 0.69 3.27
C PRO A 109 -1.52 0.30 3.25
N ASN A 110 -2.24 0.76 2.23
CA ASN A 110 -3.67 0.61 2.09
C ASN A 110 -4.01 0.28 0.65
N LEU A 111 -4.25 -0.99 0.36
CA LEU A 111 -4.64 -1.48 -0.94
C LEU A 111 -6.07 -2.02 -0.85
N LEU A 112 -7.00 -1.31 -1.47
CA LEU A 112 -8.38 -1.78 -1.59
C LEU A 112 -8.45 -2.79 -2.73
N TYR A 113 -9.21 -3.85 -2.52
CA TYR A 113 -9.36 -4.90 -3.51
C TYR A 113 -10.79 -5.45 -3.54
N LYS A 114 -11.09 -6.11 -4.63
CA LYS A 114 -12.35 -6.82 -4.85
C LYS A 114 -12.09 -8.19 -5.45
N PHE A 115 -12.62 -9.24 -4.82
CA PHE A 115 -12.77 -10.54 -5.45
C PHE A 115 -14.09 -10.62 -6.19
N LYS A 116 -14.05 -11.08 -7.44
CA LYS A 116 -15.22 -11.40 -8.26
C LYS A 116 -15.21 -12.89 -8.60
N ILE A 117 -16.30 -13.58 -8.31
CA ILE A 117 -16.41 -15.02 -8.48
C ILE A 117 -17.44 -15.31 -9.55
N TYR A 118 -17.07 -16.13 -10.53
CA TYR A 118 -17.89 -16.47 -11.68
C TYR A 118 -18.11 -17.98 -11.77
N ASP A 119 -19.29 -18.38 -12.24
CA ASP A 119 -19.63 -19.76 -12.55
C ASP A 119 -19.14 -20.20 -13.95
N GLU A 120 -19.49 -21.44 -14.36
CA GLU A 120 -19.13 -22.00 -15.68
C GLU A 120 -19.70 -21.20 -16.85
N LYS A 121 -20.83 -20.50 -16.66
CA LYS A 121 -21.48 -19.68 -17.67
C LYS A 121 -21.01 -18.25 -17.71
N ASN A 122 -19.92 -17.92 -16.98
CA ASN A 122 -19.41 -16.57 -16.79
C ASN A 122 -20.40 -15.60 -16.14
N VAL A 123 -21.32 -16.11 -15.33
CA VAL A 123 -22.21 -15.27 -14.53
C VAL A 123 -21.49 -14.93 -13.23
N LEU A 124 -21.46 -13.66 -12.87
CA LEU A 124 -20.97 -13.20 -11.57
C LEU A 124 -21.91 -13.73 -10.48
N ILE A 125 -21.36 -14.51 -9.55
CA ILE A 125 -22.17 -15.19 -8.52
C ILE A 125 -21.89 -14.64 -7.12
N ALA A 126 -20.73 -14.05 -6.88
CA ALA A 126 -20.40 -13.37 -5.63
C ALA A 126 -19.31 -12.33 -5.84
N GLU A 127 -19.32 -11.33 -5.00
CA GLU A 127 -18.25 -10.33 -4.85
C GLU A 127 -17.88 -10.17 -3.38
N ARG A 128 -16.62 -9.86 -3.13
CA ARG A 128 -16.12 -9.56 -1.79
C ARG A 128 -15.10 -8.44 -1.87
N ASP A 129 -15.42 -7.31 -1.24
CA ASP A 129 -14.50 -6.19 -1.07
C ASP A 129 -13.63 -6.39 0.16
N GLY A 130 -12.41 -5.90 0.10
CA GLY A 130 -11.49 -5.96 1.21
C GLY A 130 -10.41 -4.89 1.14
N LYS A 131 -9.60 -4.86 2.18
CA LYS A 131 -8.47 -3.98 2.32
C LYS A 131 -7.26 -4.76 2.81
N THR A 132 -6.11 -4.48 2.21
CA THR A 132 -4.87 -5.15 2.57
C THR A 132 -3.69 -4.16 2.54
N PHE A 133 -2.50 -4.66 2.73
CA PHE A 133 -1.23 -3.97 2.57
C PHE A 133 -0.27 -4.84 1.76
N LEU A 134 0.71 -4.22 1.14
CA LEU A 134 1.83 -4.93 0.53
C LEU A 134 3.15 -4.31 1.00
N GLY A 135 3.96 -5.11 1.68
CA GLY A 135 5.33 -4.72 2.04
C GLY A 135 6.27 -4.78 0.85
N PRO A 136 7.49 -4.26 0.99
CA PRO A 136 8.49 -4.29 -0.07
C PRO A 136 8.98 -5.72 -0.33
N ASN A 137 9.32 -6.02 -1.58
CA ASN A 137 9.99 -7.24 -2.04
C ASN A 137 9.43 -8.53 -1.45
N GLN A 138 8.11 -8.71 -1.52
CA GLN A 138 7.48 -9.91 -0.95
C GLN A 138 6.31 -10.41 -1.77
N SER A 139 6.10 -11.73 -1.73
CA SER A 139 4.85 -12.35 -2.12
C SER A 139 3.88 -12.38 -0.95
N SER A 140 2.60 -12.21 -1.23
CA SER A 140 1.54 -12.13 -0.22
C SER A 140 0.30 -12.91 -0.64
N ALA A 141 -0.35 -13.53 0.34
CA ALA A 141 -1.65 -14.18 0.15
C ALA A 141 -2.77 -13.24 0.62
N ILE A 142 -3.60 -12.80 -0.31
CA ILE A 142 -4.83 -12.05 -0.02
C ILE A 142 -5.95 -13.08 0.04
N PHE A 143 -6.60 -13.19 1.20
CA PHE A 143 -7.56 -14.26 1.48
C PHE A 143 -8.88 -13.68 1.97
N GLU A 144 -9.98 -14.17 1.40
CA GLU A 144 -11.33 -13.98 1.89
C GLU A 144 -12.02 -15.34 2.07
N GLY A 145 -12.62 -15.53 3.23
CA GLY A 145 -13.25 -16.80 3.59
C GLY A 145 -14.76 -16.76 3.64
N GLN A 146 -15.35 -17.95 3.58
CA GLN A 146 -16.79 -18.19 3.78
C GLN A 146 -17.71 -17.35 2.87
N ILE A 147 -17.34 -17.21 1.61
CA ILE A 147 -18.15 -16.49 0.63
C ILE A 147 -19.31 -17.38 0.21
N ASN A 148 -20.53 -16.91 0.45
CA ASN A 148 -21.74 -17.63 0.08
C ASN A 148 -22.03 -17.46 -1.40
N VAL A 149 -21.98 -18.56 -2.14
CA VAL A 149 -22.29 -18.62 -3.59
C VAL A 149 -23.66 -19.25 -3.88
N LYS A 150 -24.44 -19.50 -2.82
CA LYS A 150 -25.75 -20.18 -2.88
C LYS A 150 -25.62 -21.60 -3.47
N GLU A 151 -26.40 -21.89 -4.51
CA GLU A 151 -26.44 -23.21 -5.18
C GLU A 151 -25.51 -23.25 -6.42
N ARG A 152 -24.70 -22.22 -6.67
CA ARG A 152 -23.82 -22.15 -7.84
C ARG A 152 -22.43 -22.64 -7.51
N THR A 153 -21.75 -23.20 -8.50
CA THR A 153 -20.38 -23.67 -8.37
C THR A 153 -19.42 -22.66 -8.99
N PRO A 154 -18.50 -22.07 -8.21
CA PRO A 154 -17.43 -21.22 -8.72
C PRO A 154 -16.53 -21.95 -9.70
N LYS A 155 -16.24 -21.31 -10.83
CA LYS A 155 -15.26 -21.79 -11.82
C LYS A 155 -14.04 -20.90 -11.91
N ARG A 156 -14.22 -19.58 -11.76
CA ARG A 156 -13.16 -18.58 -11.81
C ARG A 156 -13.33 -17.57 -10.67
N ALA A 157 -12.21 -17.16 -10.13
CA ALA A 157 -12.13 -16.02 -9.22
C ALA A 157 -11.16 -15.01 -9.80
N PHE A 158 -11.49 -13.74 -9.73
CA PHE A 158 -10.62 -12.62 -10.11
C PHE A 158 -10.42 -11.72 -8.92
N LEU A 159 -9.19 -11.29 -8.75
CA LEU A 159 -8.78 -10.26 -7.80
C LEU A 159 -8.51 -8.99 -8.60
N GLU A 160 -9.16 -7.92 -8.24
CA GLU A 160 -8.95 -6.60 -8.83
C GLU A 160 -8.54 -5.63 -7.72
N PHE A 161 -7.62 -4.73 -8.02
CA PHE A 161 -7.26 -3.64 -7.12
C PHE A 161 -7.97 -2.38 -7.54
N GLU A 162 -8.46 -1.61 -6.57
CA GLU A 162 -9.02 -0.31 -6.88
C GLU A 162 -7.91 0.68 -7.24
N ASP A 163 -8.18 1.55 -8.21
CA ASP A 163 -7.24 2.58 -8.63
C ASP A 163 -6.99 3.62 -7.53
N GLY A 164 -5.87 4.32 -7.65
CA GLY A 164 -5.53 5.43 -6.75
C GLY A 164 -4.85 5.01 -5.44
N TYR A 165 -4.42 3.76 -5.29
CA TYR A 165 -3.56 3.38 -4.17
C TYR A 165 -2.18 4.06 -4.27
N GLN A 166 -1.63 4.37 -3.11
CA GLN A 166 -0.36 5.10 -3.04
C GLN A 166 0.80 4.18 -2.68
N TRP A 167 1.85 4.25 -3.49
CA TRP A 167 3.14 3.67 -3.18
C TRP A 167 3.89 4.57 -2.20
N VAL A 168 4.40 3.98 -1.13
CA VAL A 168 5.15 4.67 -0.10
C VAL A 168 6.57 4.12 -0.06
N LYS A 169 7.53 5.02 -0.02
CA LYS A 169 8.92 4.65 0.16
C LYS A 169 9.13 3.97 1.50
N THR A 170 9.80 2.83 1.49
CA THR A 170 10.16 2.09 2.69
C THR A 170 11.61 2.38 3.07
N ASP A 171 11.92 2.25 4.35
CA ASP A 171 13.26 2.45 4.88
C ASP A 171 13.77 1.19 5.60
N SER A 172 14.98 1.22 6.10
CA SER A 172 15.62 0.09 6.80
C SER A 172 14.87 -0.44 8.03
N ARG A 173 13.83 0.25 8.51
CA ARG A 173 12.98 -0.24 9.62
C ARG A 173 12.18 -1.46 9.19
N PHE A 174 11.80 -1.54 7.92
CA PHE A 174 11.05 -2.68 7.37
C PHE A 174 11.88 -3.98 7.37
N GLU A 175 13.19 -3.88 7.23
CA GLU A 175 14.11 -5.01 7.27
C GLU A 175 14.24 -5.63 8.67
N LYS A 176 13.80 -4.93 9.71
CA LYS A 176 13.84 -5.43 11.10
C LYS A 176 12.74 -6.41 11.43
N ILE A 177 11.75 -6.59 10.56
CA ILE A 177 10.68 -7.57 10.72
C ILE A 177 11.17 -8.91 10.19
N SER A 178 11.24 -9.90 11.08
CA SER A 178 11.64 -11.26 10.74
C SER A 178 10.65 -12.25 11.35
N LEU A 179 9.97 -12.99 10.48
CA LEU A 179 9.05 -14.08 10.84
C LEU A 179 9.56 -15.38 10.26
N SER A 180 9.60 -16.44 11.07
CA SER A 180 9.94 -17.78 10.61
C SER A 180 8.85 -18.79 10.93
N VAL A 181 8.81 -19.86 10.13
CA VAL A 181 7.83 -20.95 10.24
C VAL A 181 8.54 -22.22 10.63
N LYS A 182 8.05 -22.89 11.68
CA LYS A 182 8.62 -24.14 12.21
C LYS A 182 7.54 -25.19 12.39
N ASN A 183 7.94 -26.46 12.46
CA ASN A 183 7.10 -27.59 12.91
C ASN A 183 5.76 -27.71 12.14
N LYS A 184 5.80 -27.78 10.82
CA LYS A 184 4.58 -28.04 10.03
C LYS A 184 4.18 -29.49 10.19
N ASN A 185 3.01 -29.74 10.78
CA ASN A 185 2.43 -31.08 10.96
C ASN A 185 0.97 -31.09 10.47
N LEU A 186 0.74 -31.77 9.34
CA LEU A 186 -0.57 -31.98 8.77
C LEU A 186 -1.04 -33.40 9.10
N ILE A 187 -2.19 -33.51 9.74
CA ILE A 187 -2.81 -34.78 10.13
C ILE A 187 -4.21 -34.90 9.53
N ASN A 188 -4.74 -36.11 9.46
CA ASN A 188 -6.10 -36.44 8.99
C ASN A 188 -6.42 -35.92 7.58
N ALA A 189 -5.43 -35.88 6.68
CA ALA A 189 -5.58 -35.30 5.34
C ALA A 189 -6.72 -35.93 4.50
N SER A 190 -7.05 -37.19 4.75
CA SER A 190 -8.11 -37.95 4.03
C SER A 190 -9.50 -37.83 4.66
N THR A 191 -9.67 -37.13 5.76
CA THR A 191 -10.94 -36.96 6.47
C THR A 191 -11.24 -35.50 6.79
N THR A 192 -10.72 -35.01 7.92
CA THR A 192 -10.85 -33.62 8.36
C THR A 192 -9.43 -33.07 8.59
N PRO A 193 -8.80 -32.53 7.54
CA PRO A 193 -7.41 -32.10 7.62
C PRO A 193 -7.20 -31.04 8.69
N GLN A 194 -6.12 -31.21 9.47
CA GLN A 194 -5.69 -30.25 10.47
C GLN A 194 -4.20 -30.02 10.33
N LEU A 195 -3.81 -28.77 10.20
CA LEU A 195 -2.43 -28.35 10.16
C LEU A 195 -2.08 -27.60 11.45
N ARG A 196 -1.01 -28.03 12.08
CA ARG A 196 -0.39 -27.36 13.20
C ARG A 196 0.97 -26.81 12.75
N THR A 197 1.26 -25.57 13.07
CA THR A 197 2.57 -24.97 12.80
C THR A 197 2.92 -23.91 13.83
N THR A 198 4.19 -23.61 13.96
CA THR A 198 4.70 -22.61 14.88
C THR A 198 5.22 -21.40 14.10
N ILE A 199 4.73 -20.23 14.44
CA ILE A 199 5.22 -18.95 13.90
C ILE A 199 6.11 -18.30 14.93
N SER A 200 7.35 -17.99 14.55
CA SER A 200 8.32 -17.31 15.41
C SER A 200 8.49 -15.87 14.96
N ASN A 201 8.47 -14.96 15.91
CA ASN A 201 8.90 -13.58 15.73
C ASN A 201 10.39 -13.49 16.11
N ASP A 202 11.24 -13.51 15.12
CA ASP A 202 12.69 -13.42 15.31
C ASP A 202 13.19 -11.97 15.40
N SER A 203 12.24 -11.00 15.32
CA SER A 203 12.52 -9.56 15.45
C SER A 203 12.72 -9.14 16.91
N LEU A 204 13.29 -7.93 17.10
CA LEU A 204 13.41 -7.26 18.39
C LEU A 204 12.20 -6.38 18.75
N ILE A 205 11.14 -6.46 17.97
CA ILE A 205 9.91 -5.65 18.10
C ILE A 205 8.70 -6.57 18.32
N ASN A 206 7.69 -6.05 19.02
CA ASN A 206 6.42 -6.76 19.19
C ASN A 206 5.58 -6.62 17.94
N LEU A 207 5.03 -7.72 17.44
CA LEU A 207 4.17 -7.73 16.25
C LEU A 207 2.71 -7.95 16.67
N LYS A 208 1.81 -7.23 16.02
CA LYS A 208 0.37 -7.35 16.22
C LYS A 208 -0.31 -7.71 14.92
N ASN A 209 -1.44 -8.43 15.03
CA ASN A 209 -2.27 -8.80 13.89
C ASN A 209 -1.45 -9.48 12.78
N VAL A 210 -0.60 -10.46 13.17
CA VAL A 210 0.16 -11.25 12.20
C VAL A 210 -0.82 -12.18 11.49
N GLU A 211 -1.04 -11.94 10.22
CA GLU A 211 -1.84 -12.79 9.36
C GLU A 211 -1.00 -13.98 8.93
N VAL A 212 -1.56 -15.18 9.00
CA VAL A 212 -0.89 -16.39 8.56
C VAL A 212 -1.81 -17.12 7.59
N ALA A 213 -1.44 -17.20 6.33
CA ALA A 213 -2.13 -18.00 5.34
C ALA A 213 -1.45 -19.36 5.18
N ALA A 214 -2.26 -20.40 4.98
CA ALA A 214 -1.83 -21.73 4.62
C ALA A 214 -2.33 -22.05 3.21
N VAL A 215 -1.43 -22.51 2.34
CA VAL A 215 -1.74 -22.98 0.98
C VAL A 215 -1.28 -24.43 0.89
N VAL A 216 -2.22 -25.34 0.68
CA VAL A 216 -1.93 -26.76 0.45
C VAL A 216 -1.80 -26.99 -1.04
N ARG A 217 -0.72 -27.67 -1.45
CA ARG A 217 -0.41 -27.94 -2.86
C ARG A 217 -0.34 -29.44 -3.13
N ASP A 218 -0.75 -29.84 -4.33
CA ASP A 218 -0.57 -31.19 -4.87
C ASP A 218 0.84 -31.38 -5.49
N GLU A 219 1.08 -32.55 -6.09
CA GLU A 219 2.35 -32.90 -6.74
C GLU A 219 2.66 -32.02 -7.96
N ASP A 220 1.64 -31.49 -8.61
CA ASP A 220 1.76 -30.58 -9.75
C ASP A 220 1.89 -29.11 -9.32
N GLU A 221 2.13 -28.85 -8.04
CA GLU A 221 2.22 -27.53 -7.43
C GLU A 221 0.92 -26.69 -7.50
N ASN A 222 -0.21 -27.31 -7.84
CA ASN A 222 -1.48 -26.61 -7.80
C ASN A 222 -1.95 -26.40 -6.37
N ALA A 223 -2.46 -25.23 -6.05
CA ALA A 223 -3.16 -25.00 -4.80
C ALA A 223 -4.49 -25.77 -4.78
N ILE A 224 -4.68 -26.61 -3.77
CA ILE A 224 -5.87 -27.48 -3.61
C ILE A 224 -6.74 -27.08 -2.42
N ALA A 225 -6.16 -26.42 -1.41
CA ALA A 225 -6.89 -25.87 -0.27
C ALA A 225 -6.14 -24.69 0.32
N VAL A 226 -6.88 -23.77 0.93
CA VAL A 226 -6.34 -22.57 1.58
C VAL A 226 -7.04 -22.35 2.92
N SER A 227 -6.36 -21.66 3.83
CA SER A 227 -6.96 -21.21 5.09
C SER A 227 -6.16 -20.02 5.63
N LYS A 228 -6.76 -19.24 6.51
CA LYS A 228 -6.09 -18.09 7.16
C LYS A 228 -6.39 -18.07 8.65
N THR A 229 -5.39 -17.72 9.44
CA THR A 229 -5.54 -17.39 10.87
C THR A 229 -4.83 -16.08 11.18
N ILE A 230 -5.13 -15.49 12.33
CA ILE A 230 -4.53 -14.24 12.79
C ILE A 230 -3.95 -14.45 14.18
N ILE A 231 -2.72 -14.02 14.38
CA ILE A 231 -2.08 -13.92 15.68
C ILE A 231 -2.21 -12.46 16.14
N GLU A 232 -3.10 -12.21 17.09
CA GLU A 232 -3.37 -10.84 17.55
C GLU A 232 -2.13 -10.17 18.15
N ASN A 233 -1.34 -10.95 18.92
CA ASN A 233 -0.11 -10.46 19.55
C ASN A 233 0.96 -11.54 19.50
N LEU A 234 2.13 -11.18 18.95
CA LEU A 234 3.32 -12.02 18.89
C LEU A 234 4.51 -11.21 19.41
N PRO A 235 4.86 -11.36 20.70
CA PRO A 235 5.96 -10.61 21.31
C PRO A 235 7.29 -10.85 20.59
N LYS A 236 8.21 -9.90 20.77
CA LYS A 236 9.58 -10.03 20.26
C LYS A 236 10.24 -11.31 20.78
N GLN A 237 11.03 -11.97 19.94
CA GLN A 237 11.80 -13.18 20.28
C GLN A 237 10.93 -14.30 20.87
N SER A 238 9.66 -14.38 20.45
CA SER A 238 8.72 -15.41 20.90
C SER A 238 8.11 -16.19 19.75
N SER A 239 7.47 -17.29 20.10
CA SER A 239 6.81 -18.16 19.11
C SER A 239 5.39 -18.47 19.56
N LYS A 240 4.50 -18.64 18.59
CA LYS A 240 3.11 -19.05 18.83
C LYS A 240 2.71 -20.17 17.90
N GLU A 241 2.06 -21.18 18.45
CA GLU A 241 1.47 -22.27 17.68
C GLU A 241 0.14 -21.80 17.10
N VAL A 242 -0.12 -22.12 15.84
CA VAL A 242 -1.34 -21.82 15.10
C VAL A 242 -1.89 -23.07 14.45
N PHE A 243 -3.20 -23.07 14.26
CA PHE A 243 -3.93 -24.19 13.71
C PHE A 243 -4.76 -23.76 12.50
N PHE A 244 -4.82 -24.64 11.51
CA PHE A 244 -5.71 -24.53 10.36
C PHE A 244 -6.51 -25.81 10.25
N THR A 245 -7.79 -25.69 9.94
CA THR A 245 -8.70 -26.83 9.81
C THR A 245 -9.51 -26.72 8.54
N TRP A 246 -9.74 -27.84 7.89
CA TRP A 246 -10.63 -27.96 6.76
C TRP A 246 -11.75 -28.97 7.08
N LEU A 247 -12.97 -28.62 6.72
CA LEU A 247 -14.16 -29.41 7.07
C LEU A 247 -14.34 -30.64 6.17
N SER A 248 -13.64 -30.69 5.05
CA SER A 248 -13.70 -31.75 4.07
C SER A 248 -12.29 -32.21 3.69
N PRO A 249 -12.13 -33.49 3.27
CA PRO A 249 -10.85 -33.96 2.76
C PRO A 249 -10.42 -33.14 1.53
N PHE A 250 -9.13 -33.12 1.27
CA PHE A 250 -8.62 -32.46 0.08
C PHE A 250 -9.07 -33.17 -1.20
N ALA A 251 -9.30 -32.41 -2.25
CA ALA A 251 -9.77 -32.91 -3.54
C ALA A 251 -8.75 -33.84 -4.25
N SER A 252 -7.44 -33.65 -3.94
CA SER A 252 -6.35 -34.48 -4.42
C SER A 252 -5.35 -34.74 -3.31
N GLN A 253 -4.40 -35.66 -3.54
CA GLN A 253 -3.35 -35.94 -2.59
C GLN A 253 -2.49 -34.69 -2.40
N PHE A 254 -2.27 -34.31 -1.14
CA PHE A 254 -1.37 -33.19 -0.83
C PHE A 254 0.09 -33.62 -0.96
N TYR A 255 0.92 -32.70 -1.43
CA TYR A 255 2.37 -32.87 -1.53
C TYR A 255 3.11 -32.01 -0.50
N ARG A 256 2.76 -30.70 -0.45
CA ARG A 256 3.37 -29.79 0.51
C ARG A 256 2.41 -28.73 1.00
N VAL A 257 2.77 -28.12 2.12
CA VAL A 257 2.06 -26.97 2.68
C VAL A 257 3.00 -25.77 2.72
N GLU A 258 2.57 -24.69 2.12
CA GLU A 258 3.21 -23.37 2.19
C GLU A 258 2.51 -22.55 3.27
N ILE A 259 3.27 -21.95 4.16
CA ILE A 259 2.79 -21.07 5.23
C ILE A 259 3.37 -19.70 4.98
N ILE A 260 2.50 -18.69 4.91
CA ILE A 260 2.83 -17.32 4.54
C ILE A 260 2.42 -16.41 5.70
N PRO A 261 3.31 -16.21 6.69
CA PRO A 261 3.08 -15.22 7.72
C PRO A 261 3.40 -13.82 7.19
N ARG A 262 2.55 -12.85 7.51
CA ARG A 262 2.78 -11.45 7.17
C ARG A 262 2.23 -10.52 8.23
N VAL A 263 2.84 -9.37 8.38
CA VAL A 263 2.39 -8.29 9.25
C VAL A 263 2.46 -6.98 8.50
N ASN A 264 1.55 -6.06 8.81
CA ASN A 264 1.56 -4.74 8.18
C ASN A 264 2.75 -3.93 8.71
N PRO A 265 3.81 -3.71 7.91
CA PRO A 265 5.01 -3.04 8.37
C PRO A 265 4.79 -1.55 8.60
N PHE A 266 3.76 -0.96 8.01
CA PHE A 266 3.42 0.46 8.16
C PHE A 266 2.72 0.78 9.49
N THR A 267 2.24 -0.23 10.21
CA THR A 267 1.56 -0.07 11.52
C THR A 267 2.42 -0.52 12.70
N VAL A 268 3.62 -1.01 12.44
CA VAL A 268 4.55 -1.47 13.50
C VAL A 268 5.21 -0.26 14.15
N SER A 269 5.19 -0.21 15.47
CA SER A 269 5.94 0.77 16.27
C SER A 269 7.35 0.23 16.55
N TYR A 270 8.36 0.93 16.10
CA TYR A 270 9.77 0.58 16.20
C TYR A 270 10.43 1.20 17.44
#